data_a0356bbb91132da60bae7355ef47a772
#
_entry.id   a0356bbb91132da60bae7355ef47a772
#
_cell.length_a   1.000
_cell.length_b   1.000
_cell.length_c   1.000
_cell.angle_alpha   90.00
_cell.angle_beta   90.00
_cell.angle_gamma   90.00
#
_symmetry.space_group_name_H-M   'P 1'
#
loop_
_entity.id
_entity.type
_entity.pdbx_description
1 polymer ?
#
loop_
_entity_poly.entity_id
_entity_poly.type
_entity_poly.pdbx_seq_one_letter_code
_entity_poly.pdbx_strand_id
1 'polypeptide(L)'
;MRPVFPVLAAAALCSCHKQTVTPPVAQGQIVAVESTRLITVPNSALVRWRWMVELDPPLLLPGNPNGIIAAFSRVKTFSLAVADTAVFRRGTRVSFAYQVLPWRPPQWYSTVEALSMAPVPPNFELPEVTLSNVQAL
;
A
#
# COMPACT_ATOMS: atom_id res chain seq x y z
N MET A 1 -4.47 65.41 33.34
CA MET A 1 -4.43 63.95 33.66
C MET A 1 -5.02 63.18 32.50
N ARG A 2 -4.20 62.45 31.75
CA ARG A 2 -4.65 61.58 30.66
C ARG A 2 -4.53 60.15 31.16
N PRO A 3 -5.52 59.25 31.05
CA PRO A 3 -5.37 57.87 31.40
C PRO A 3 -4.70 57.15 30.25
N VAL A 4 -3.62 56.44 30.58
CA VAL A 4 -2.94 55.52 29.68
C VAL A 4 -3.64 54.18 29.79
N PHE A 5 -4.25 53.71 28.69
CA PHE A 5 -4.79 52.34 28.60
C PHE A 5 -3.68 51.38 28.15
N PRO A 6 -3.42 50.27 28.84
CA PRO A 6 -2.53 49.27 28.35
C PRO A 6 -3.25 48.43 27.29
N VAL A 7 -2.70 48.39 26.08
CA VAL A 7 -3.10 47.46 25.01
C VAL A 7 -2.57 46.09 25.37
N LEU A 8 -3.45 45.17 25.76
CA LEU A 8 -3.12 43.76 25.89
C LEU A 8 -3.04 43.15 24.49
N ALA A 9 -1.82 42.88 24.04
CA ALA A 9 -1.60 42.08 22.84
C ALA A 9 -1.81 40.58 23.18
N ALA A 10 -2.96 40.03 22.78
CA ALA A 10 -3.22 38.60 22.83
C ALA A 10 -2.46 37.92 21.72
N ALA A 11 -1.32 37.29 22.04
CA ALA A 11 -0.60 36.41 21.14
C ALA A 11 -1.41 35.12 20.98
N ALA A 12 -2.11 34.97 19.85
CA ALA A 12 -2.75 33.73 19.45
C ALA A 12 -1.65 32.74 19.05
N LEU A 13 -1.31 31.85 19.96
CA LEU A 13 -0.47 30.68 19.66
C LEU A 13 -1.28 29.73 18.77
N CYS A 14 -1.10 29.83 17.45
CA CYS A 14 -1.55 28.80 16.52
C CYS A 14 -0.77 27.51 16.80
N SER A 15 -1.33 26.69 17.66
CA SER A 15 -0.87 25.32 17.89
C SER A 15 -1.22 24.50 16.65
N CYS A 16 -0.28 24.38 15.70
CA CYS A 16 -0.38 23.41 14.63
C CYS A 16 -0.32 22.00 15.24
N HIS A 17 -1.46 21.47 15.64
CA HIS A 17 -1.59 20.06 15.93
C HIS A 17 -1.46 19.32 14.60
N LYS A 18 -0.30 18.69 14.38
CA LYS A 18 -0.19 17.61 13.39
C LYS A 18 -1.17 16.54 13.82
N GLN A 19 -2.32 16.47 13.17
CA GLN A 19 -3.20 15.34 13.31
C GLN A 19 -2.43 14.10 12.78
N THR A 20 -2.01 13.25 13.68
CA THR A 20 -1.48 11.92 13.36
C THR A 20 -2.65 11.10 12.83
N VAL A 21 -2.79 11.05 11.51
CA VAL A 21 -3.80 10.21 10.85
C VAL A 21 -3.38 8.76 11.09
N THR A 22 -4.14 8.05 11.91
CA THR A 22 -3.94 6.61 12.10
C THR A 22 -4.27 5.88 10.80
N PRO A 23 -3.37 5.05 10.25
CA PRO A 23 -3.66 4.28 9.04
C PRO A 23 -4.89 3.40 9.24
N PRO A 24 -5.77 3.28 8.24
CA PRO A 24 -6.92 2.40 8.31
C PRO A 24 -6.49 0.94 8.45
N VAL A 25 -7.30 0.15 9.14
CA VAL A 25 -7.06 -1.29 9.37
C VAL A 25 -7.99 -2.09 8.47
N ALA A 26 -7.48 -3.17 7.91
CA ALA A 26 -8.21 -4.10 7.08
C ALA A 26 -7.86 -5.55 7.45
N GLN A 27 -8.65 -6.47 6.93
CA GLN A 27 -8.41 -7.91 7.03
C GLN A 27 -8.49 -8.54 5.65
N GLY A 28 -7.87 -9.69 5.52
CA GLY A 28 -7.91 -10.45 4.28
C GLY A 28 -7.21 -11.78 4.39
N GLN A 29 -7.08 -12.44 3.25
CA GLN A 29 -6.37 -13.70 3.11
C GLN A 29 -5.28 -13.57 2.04
N ILE A 30 -4.09 -14.06 2.32
CA ILE A 30 -3.03 -14.15 1.31
C ILE A 30 -3.42 -15.22 0.31
N VAL A 31 -3.63 -14.83 -0.95
CA VAL A 31 -4.04 -15.74 -2.02
C VAL A 31 -2.90 -16.11 -2.94
N ALA A 32 -1.84 -15.31 -2.99
CA ALA A 32 -0.63 -15.64 -3.73
C ALA A 32 0.60 -14.97 -3.10
N VAL A 33 1.74 -15.65 -3.21
CA VAL A 33 3.07 -15.12 -2.92
C VAL A 33 3.93 -15.40 -4.14
N GLU A 34 4.45 -14.35 -4.76
CA GLU A 34 5.12 -14.44 -6.06
C GLU A 34 6.51 -13.83 -5.99
N SER A 35 7.47 -14.48 -6.60
CA SER A 35 8.76 -13.86 -6.88
C SER A 35 8.64 -12.98 -8.13
N THR A 36 9.15 -11.76 -8.05
CA THR A 36 9.16 -10.82 -9.17
C THR A 36 10.60 -10.41 -9.49
N ARG A 37 10.83 -10.02 -10.73
CA ARG A 37 12.14 -9.56 -11.23
C ARG A 37 11.98 -8.26 -11.99
N LEU A 38 13.04 -7.46 -12.04
CA LEU A 38 13.11 -6.29 -12.91
C LEU A 38 13.21 -6.75 -14.37
N ILE A 39 12.28 -6.31 -15.21
CA ILE A 39 12.31 -6.60 -16.65
C ILE A 39 13.30 -5.69 -17.39
N THR A 40 13.45 -4.47 -16.94
CA THR A 40 14.29 -3.45 -17.60
C THR A 40 15.80 -3.74 -17.51
N VAL A 41 16.21 -4.65 -16.63
CA VAL A 41 17.60 -5.05 -16.46
C VAL A 41 17.73 -6.55 -16.77
N PRO A 42 18.07 -6.93 -17.99
CA PRO A 42 18.30 -8.34 -18.37
C PRO A 42 19.32 -8.96 -17.43
N ASN A 43 19.05 -10.18 -16.96
CA ASN A 43 19.89 -10.93 -16.03
C ASN A 43 20.06 -10.33 -14.63
N SER A 44 19.17 -9.42 -14.21
CA SER A 44 19.15 -8.98 -12.83
C SER A 44 18.91 -10.16 -11.88
N ALA A 45 19.83 -10.38 -10.93
CA ALA A 45 19.67 -11.36 -9.86
C ALA A 45 18.73 -10.89 -8.75
N LEU A 46 18.29 -9.63 -8.82
CA LEU A 46 17.41 -9.04 -7.82
C LEU A 46 16.03 -9.69 -7.91
N VAL A 47 15.57 -10.22 -6.80
CA VAL A 47 14.24 -10.79 -6.64
C VAL A 47 13.51 -10.00 -5.58
N ARG A 48 12.26 -9.65 -5.85
CA ARG A 48 11.38 -8.99 -4.90
C ARG A 48 10.12 -9.83 -4.73
N TRP A 49 9.75 -10.12 -3.50
CA TRP A 49 8.54 -10.87 -3.21
C TRP A 49 7.33 -9.95 -3.23
N ARG A 50 6.24 -10.45 -3.81
CA ARG A 50 4.95 -9.77 -3.89
C ARG A 50 3.86 -10.66 -3.30
N TRP A 51 3.10 -10.11 -2.37
CA TRP A 51 1.93 -10.74 -1.79
C TRP A 51 0.68 -10.18 -2.44
N MET A 52 -0.25 -11.08 -2.76
CA MET A 52 -1.60 -10.74 -3.19
C MET A 52 -2.53 -11.05 -2.03
N VAL A 53 -3.24 -10.04 -1.54
CA VAL A 53 -4.16 -10.18 -0.41
C VAL A 53 -5.59 -9.97 -0.89
N GLU A 54 -6.43 -10.96 -0.72
CA GLU A 54 -7.87 -10.85 -0.93
C GLU A 54 -8.51 -10.25 0.30
N LEU A 55 -9.20 -9.14 0.11
CA LEU A 55 -9.75 -8.30 1.18
C LEU A 55 -11.12 -8.80 1.62
N ASP A 56 -11.38 -8.77 2.90
CA ASP A 56 -12.67 -9.10 3.49
C ASP A 56 -13.03 -8.08 4.57
N PRO A 57 -13.99 -7.16 4.30
CA PRO A 57 -14.70 -6.92 3.04
C PRO A 57 -13.84 -6.20 1.97
N PRO A 58 -14.31 -6.12 0.71
CA PRO A 58 -13.69 -5.28 -0.32
C PRO A 58 -13.61 -3.82 0.12
N LEU A 59 -12.57 -3.11 -0.33
CA LEU A 59 -12.32 -1.72 0.03
C LEU A 59 -12.49 -0.80 -1.19
N LEU A 60 -12.99 0.40 -0.94
CA LEU A 60 -12.98 1.48 -1.94
C LEU A 60 -11.59 2.11 -1.98
N LEU A 61 -10.87 1.86 -3.07
CA LEU A 61 -9.50 2.28 -3.26
C LEU A 61 -9.31 2.91 -4.64
N PRO A 62 -8.30 3.79 -4.82
CA PRO A 62 -7.93 4.27 -6.14
C PRO A 62 -7.30 3.14 -6.97
N GLY A 63 -7.84 2.89 -8.14
CA GLY A 63 -7.28 1.92 -9.10
C GLY A 63 -6.14 2.52 -9.92
N ASN A 64 -5.35 1.65 -10.52
CA ASN A 64 -4.28 2.02 -11.44
C ASN A 64 -4.78 1.99 -12.91
N PRO A 65 -4.28 2.87 -13.79
CA PRO A 65 -3.37 4.00 -13.53
C PRO A 65 -4.08 5.32 -13.19
N ASN A 66 -5.39 5.40 -13.39
CA ASN A 66 -6.14 6.66 -13.43
C ASN A 66 -6.62 7.16 -12.07
N GLY A 67 -6.44 6.40 -11.00
CA GLY A 67 -6.84 6.78 -9.65
C GLY A 67 -8.36 6.77 -9.42
N ILE A 68 -9.14 6.19 -10.31
CA ILE A 68 -10.60 6.08 -10.15
C ILE A 68 -10.89 5.20 -8.94
N ILE A 69 -11.71 5.71 -8.03
CA ILE A 69 -12.13 4.96 -6.84
C ILE A 69 -13.12 3.87 -7.26
N ALA A 70 -12.79 2.64 -6.92
CA ALA A 70 -13.63 1.48 -7.15
C ALA A 70 -13.54 0.50 -5.98
N ALA A 71 -14.45 -0.45 -5.91
CA ALA A 71 -14.39 -1.54 -4.93
C ALA A 71 -13.36 -2.58 -5.40
N PHE A 72 -12.31 -2.76 -4.62
CA PHE A 72 -11.29 -3.78 -4.86
C PHE A 72 -11.43 -4.90 -3.82
N SER A 73 -11.54 -6.12 -4.32
CA SER A 73 -11.47 -7.33 -3.49
C SER A 73 -10.04 -7.82 -3.28
N ARG A 74 -9.06 -7.21 -3.95
CA ARG A 74 -7.67 -7.64 -3.90
C ARG A 74 -6.71 -6.47 -3.99
N VAL A 75 -5.60 -6.58 -3.26
CA VAL A 75 -4.48 -5.62 -3.31
C VAL A 75 -3.16 -6.37 -3.45
N LYS A 76 -2.13 -5.67 -3.89
CA LYS A 76 -0.76 -6.18 -3.96
C LYS A 76 0.16 -5.39 -3.05
N THR A 77 1.14 -6.06 -2.48
CA THR A 77 2.15 -5.44 -1.61
C THR A 77 3.52 -6.07 -1.78
N PHE A 78 4.55 -5.25 -1.62
CA PHE A 78 5.95 -5.67 -1.51
C PHE A 78 6.53 -5.35 -0.12
N SER A 79 5.69 -4.93 0.82
CA SER A 79 6.14 -4.41 2.12
C SER A 79 6.56 -5.49 3.12
N LEU A 80 6.25 -6.76 2.87
CA LEU A 80 6.69 -7.86 3.72
C LEU A 80 8.11 -8.28 3.35
N ALA A 81 8.91 -8.62 4.36
CA ALA A 81 10.27 -9.10 4.15
C ALA A 81 10.28 -10.53 3.57
N VAL A 82 11.35 -10.87 2.84
CA VAL A 82 11.49 -12.23 2.26
C VAL A 82 11.38 -13.33 3.32
N ALA A 83 11.90 -13.10 4.51
CA ALA A 83 11.81 -14.05 5.64
C ALA A 83 10.36 -14.32 6.07
N ASP A 84 9.44 -13.43 5.75
CA ASP A 84 8.03 -13.56 6.12
C ASP A 84 7.27 -14.58 5.27
N THR A 85 7.84 -15.09 4.19
CA THR A 85 7.19 -16.07 3.30
C THR A 85 6.82 -17.37 4.01
N ALA A 86 7.52 -17.73 5.08
CA ALA A 86 7.22 -18.91 5.90
C ALA A 86 5.96 -18.70 6.76
N VAL A 87 5.77 -17.49 7.27
CA VAL A 87 4.64 -17.11 8.15
C VAL A 87 3.46 -16.63 7.31
N PHE A 88 3.72 -15.68 6.41
CA PHE A 88 2.70 -15.06 5.56
C PHE A 88 2.62 -15.76 4.21
N ARG A 89 2.22 -17.01 4.23
CA ARG A 89 2.06 -17.86 3.05
C ARG A 89 0.63 -17.83 2.51
N ARG A 90 0.45 -18.37 1.32
CA ARG A 90 -0.89 -18.56 0.74
C ARG A 90 -1.82 -19.30 1.72
N GLY A 91 -3.02 -18.77 1.88
CA GLY A 91 -4.03 -19.28 2.78
C GLY A 91 -4.03 -18.64 4.17
N THR A 92 -2.98 -17.91 4.54
CA THR A 92 -2.92 -17.22 5.84
C THR A 92 -3.90 -16.04 5.86
N ARG A 93 -4.75 -16.01 6.87
CA ARG A 93 -5.59 -14.82 7.16
C ARG A 93 -4.75 -13.82 7.95
N VAL A 94 -4.92 -12.54 7.61
CA VAL A 94 -4.13 -11.46 8.19
C VAL A 94 -5.00 -10.26 8.52
N SER A 95 -4.64 -9.55 9.57
CA SER A 95 -5.07 -8.17 9.79
C SER A 95 -3.86 -7.25 9.64
N PHE A 96 -4.07 -6.04 9.16
CA PHE A 96 -3.01 -5.10 8.86
C PHE A 96 -3.52 -3.67 8.78
N ALA A 97 -2.67 -2.71 9.09
CA ALA A 97 -2.86 -1.33 8.69
C ALA A 97 -2.25 -1.13 7.30
N TYR A 98 -2.84 -0.27 6.47
CA TYR A 98 -2.38 -0.09 5.10
C TYR A 98 -2.31 1.38 4.69
N GLN A 99 -1.47 1.63 3.69
CA GLN A 99 -1.39 2.89 2.98
C GLN A 99 -1.34 2.59 1.48
N VAL A 100 -2.24 3.20 0.72
CA VAL A 100 -2.21 3.08 -0.74
C VAL A 100 -1.05 3.88 -1.29
N LEU A 101 -0.24 3.25 -2.14
CA LEU A 101 0.88 3.91 -2.80
C LEU A 101 0.38 4.65 -4.05
N PRO A 102 0.99 5.79 -4.39
CA PRO A 102 0.76 6.45 -5.68
C PRO A 102 1.10 5.50 -6.81
N TRP A 103 0.31 5.55 -7.88
CA TRP A 103 0.60 4.77 -9.07
C TRP A 103 1.97 5.11 -9.64
N ARG A 104 2.69 4.07 -10.04
CA ARG A 104 3.93 4.14 -10.80
C ARG A 104 3.90 3.09 -11.90
N PRO A 105 4.54 3.33 -13.04
CA PRO A 105 4.74 2.29 -14.04
C PRO A 105 5.36 1.05 -13.41
N PRO A 106 4.82 -0.16 -13.65
CA PRO A 106 5.34 -1.37 -13.05
C PRO A 106 6.78 -1.61 -13.53
N GLN A 107 7.63 -2.02 -12.61
CA GLN A 107 9.02 -2.37 -12.88
C GLN A 107 9.31 -3.83 -12.51
N TRP A 108 8.46 -4.39 -11.66
CA TRP A 108 8.59 -5.73 -11.11
C TRP A 108 7.48 -6.62 -11.65
N TYR A 109 7.87 -7.71 -12.27
CA TYR A 109 6.97 -8.64 -12.94
C TYR A 109 7.20 -10.06 -12.45
N SER A 110 6.11 -10.81 -12.27
CA SER A 110 6.19 -12.26 -12.11
C SER A 110 6.51 -12.92 -13.47
N THR A 111 6.92 -14.18 -13.43
CA THR A 111 7.18 -14.93 -14.67
C THR A 111 5.95 -14.97 -15.58
N VAL A 112 4.75 -15.12 -15.01
CA VAL A 112 3.50 -15.16 -15.77
C VAL A 112 3.22 -13.82 -16.47
N GLU A 113 3.43 -12.72 -15.76
CA GLU A 113 3.24 -11.38 -16.34
C GLU A 113 4.28 -11.08 -17.43
N ALA A 114 5.53 -11.47 -17.19
CA ALA A 114 6.62 -11.28 -18.16
C ALA A 114 6.39 -12.04 -19.47
N LEU A 115 5.72 -13.19 -19.42
CA LEU A 115 5.38 -14.01 -20.58
C LEU A 115 4.03 -13.65 -21.19
N SER A 116 3.28 -12.74 -20.56
CA SER A 116 1.97 -12.32 -21.07
C SER A 116 2.14 -11.49 -22.34
N MET A 117 1.39 -11.85 -23.36
CA MET A 117 1.29 -11.07 -24.60
C MET A 117 0.22 -9.98 -24.51
N ALA A 118 -0.47 -9.86 -23.40
CA ALA A 118 -1.44 -8.81 -23.16
C ALA A 118 -0.76 -7.43 -23.08
N PRO A 119 -1.35 -6.36 -23.65
CA PRO A 119 -0.78 -5.01 -23.58
C PRO A 119 -0.70 -4.47 -22.14
N VAL A 120 -1.53 -5.01 -21.23
CA VAL A 120 -1.53 -4.67 -19.81
C VAL A 120 -1.25 -5.96 -19.03
N PRO A 121 -0.19 -6.01 -18.21
CA PRO A 121 0.10 -7.18 -17.40
C PRO A 121 -1.06 -7.53 -16.46
N PRO A 122 -1.30 -8.82 -16.20
CA PRO A 122 -2.24 -9.25 -15.16
C PRO A 122 -1.93 -8.55 -13.81
N ASN A 123 -2.97 -8.25 -13.05
CA ASN A 123 -2.88 -7.55 -11.77
C ASN A 123 -2.33 -6.10 -11.83
N PHE A 124 -2.17 -5.54 -13.03
CA PHE A 124 -1.72 -4.16 -13.20
C PHE A 124 -2.67 -3.15 -12.54
N GLU A 125 -3.96 -3.36 -12.66
CA GLU A 125 -5.00 -2.46 -12.14
C GLU A 125 -5.15 -2.54 -10.61
N LEU A 126 -4.59 -3.57 -9.98
CA LEU A 126 -4.71 -3.72 -8.54
C LEU A 126 -3.95 -2.63 -7.80
N PRO A 127 -4.56 -2.01 -6.79
CA PRO A 127 -3.87 -1.07 -5.92
C PRO A 127 -2.65 -1.72 -5.25
N GLU A 128 -1.55 -0.98 -5.25
CA GLU A 128 -0.37 -1.33 -4.47
C GLU A 128 -0.44 -0.64 -3.11
N VAL A 129 -0.24 -1.39 -2.05
CA VAL A 129 -0.30 -0.89 -0.68
C VAL A 129 0.96 -1.23 0.09
N THR A 130 1.33 -0.37 1.02
CA THR A 130 2.27 -0.69 2.08
C THR A 130 1.50 -1.20 3.27
N LEU A 131 1.91 -2.34 3.83
CA LEU A 131 1.32 -2.93 5.03
C LEU A 131 2.17 -2.61 6.25
N SER A 132 1.51 -2.38 7.38
CA SER A 132 2.13 -2.26 8.68
C SER A 132 1.29 -2.99 9.73
N ASN A 133 1.91 -3.33 10.87
CA ASN A 133 1.26 -4.08 11.96
C ASN A 133 0.56 -5.35 11.47
N VAL A 134 1.22 -6.09 10.58
CA VAL A 134 0.67 -7.31 10.00
C VAL A 134 0.67 -8.41 11.05
N GLN A 135 -0.51 -9.02 11.25
CA GLN A 135 -0.71 -10.10 12.20
C GLN A 135 -1.45 -11.25 11.50
N ALA A 136 -0.96 -12.47 11.68
CA ALA A 136 -1.70 -13.67 11.31
C ALA A 136 -2.87 -13.89 12.29
N LEU A 137 -4.03 -14.24 11.74
CA LEU A 137 -5.27 -14.50 12.48
C LEU A 137 -5.52 -16.00 12.64
#